data_45e9f7a6e97a59e07ab2f6a37340598c
#
_entry.id   45e9f7a6e97a59e07ab2f6a37340598c
#
_cell.length_a   1.000
_cell.length_b   1.000
_cell.length_c   1.000
_cell.angle_alpha   90.00
_cell.angle_beta   90.00
_cell.angle_gamma   90.00
#
_symmetry.space_group_name_H-M   'P 1'
#
loop_
_entity.id
_entity.type
_entity.pdbx_description
1 polymer ?
#
loop_
_entity_poly.entity_id
_entity_poly.type
_entity_poly.pdbx_seq_one_letter_code
_entity_poly.pdbx_strand_id
1 'polypeptide(L)'
;EEDAKREVEKLAKNKVISIDAGRKYFTLDQLKRIVDKASELGYSDVHLLLGNDGLRFLLDDMTITANGKTYASDDVKKAIIEGTKAYYDDPNGTTLSQAEITELIEYAKSKGLGLIPAINSPGHMDAMLVAMEKLGIKNPQANFDKVSKTTMDLENEEAMNFVKALIGKYMDFFAGKTKIFNYGTDEYANDATNAQGWYYLKWYGLYGKFAEYSNTLAAMAKERGLQPMAFNDGFYYEDKDDVEFDKDVIISYWSKGWWGYNLASPQ
;
A
#
# COMPACT_ATOMS: atom_id res chain seq x y z
N GLU A 1 -20.31 32.56 10.28
CA GLU A 1 -20.69 31.68 9.13
C GLU A 1 -19.75 31.81 7.94
N GLU A 2 -19.34 33.05 7.57
CA GLU A 2 -18.42 33.29 6.45
C GLU A 2 -16.97 32.84 6.77
N ASP A 3 -16.52 32.98 8.01
CA ASP A 3 -15.20 32.50 8.44
C ASP A 3 -15.14 30.98 8.53
N ALA A 4 -16.23 30.32 8.94
CA ALA A 4 -16.34 28.87 8.92
C ALA A 4 -16.38 28.33 7.48
N LYS A 5 -17.05 29.02 6.53
CA LYS A 5 -17.00 28.69 5.11
C LYS A 5 -15.59 28.84 4.52
N ARG A 6 -14.88 29.90 4.88
CA ARG A 6 -13.48 30.12 4.43
C ARG A 6 -12.51 29.09 5.01
N GLU A 7 -12.71 28.63 6.25
CA GLU A 7 -11.92 27.53 6.80
C GLU A 7 -12.23 26.19 6.14
N VAL A 8 -13.51 25.89 5.90
CA VAL A 8 -13.93 24.71 5.16
C VAL A 8 -13.41 24.73 3.72
N GLU A 9 -13.41 25.89 3.05
CA GLU A 9 -12.82 26.05 1.72
C GLU A 9 -11.29 25.92 1.73
N LYS A 10 -10.60 26.31 2.79
CA LYS A 10 -9.16 26.08 2.99
C LYS A 10 -8.84 24.61 3.25
N LEU A 11 -9.66 23.93 4.05
CA LEU A 11 -9.53 22.49 4.34
C LEU A 11 -9.94 21.61 3.14
N ALA A 12 -10.79 22.12 2.26
CA ALA A 12 -11.26 21.39 1.07
C ALA A 12 -10.39 21.61 -0.18
N LYS A 13 -9.19 22.16 -0.06
CA LYS A 13 -8.29 22.41 -1.20
C LYS A 13 -7.83 21.14 -1.92
N ASN A 14 -7.73 20.05 -1.20
CA ASN A 14 -7.32 18.75 -1.76
C ASN A 14 -8.48 17.77 -1.62
N LYS A 15 -9.22 17.56 -2.71
CA LYS A 15 -10.25 16.53 -2.79
C LYS A 15 -9.65 15.33 -3.49
N VAL A 16 -9.61 14.20 -2.80
CA VAL A 16 -9.01 12.96 -3.31
C VAL A 16 -10.11 11.92 -3.49
N ILE A 17 -10.18 11.33 -4.68
CA ILE A 17 -11.01 10.14 -4.93
C ILE A 17 -10.12 8.90 -4.84
N SER A 18 -10.56 7.91 -4.06
CA SER A 18 -9.82 6.66 -3.87
C SER A 18 -10.47 5.52 -4.65
N ILE A 19 -9.66 4.81 -5.42
CA ILE A 19 -10.08 3.69 -6.27
C ILE A 19 -9.24 2.45 -5.91
N ASP A 20 -9.91 1.38 -5.53
CA ASP A 20 -9.26 0.09 -5.28
C ASP A 20 -9.11 -0.71 -6.57
N ALA A 21 -7.95 -0.55 -7.19
CA ALA A 21 -7.56 -1.27 -8.40
C ALA A 21 -6.69 -2.50 -8.12
N GLY A 22 -6.46 -2.84 -6.86
CA GLY A 22 -5.82 -4.09 -6.44
C GLY A 22 -6.84 -5.23 -6.36
N ARG A 23 -7.97 -4.99 -5.71
CA ARG A 23 -9.06 -5.97 -5.59
C ARG A 23 -9.82 -6.18 -6.89
N LYS A 24 -9.90 -5.15 -7.72
CA LYS A 24 -10.61 -5.22 -9.01
C LYS A 24 -9.73 -4.67 -10.13
N TYR A 25 -9.70 -5.38 -11.27
CA TYR A 25 -9.06 -4.87 -12.46
C TYR A 25 -9.91 -3.76 -13.11
N PHE A 26 -9.25 -2.67 -13.44
CA PHE A 26 -9.77 -1.59 -14.27
C PHE A 26 -8.90 -1.44 -15.51
N THR A 27 -9.53 -1.31 -16.68
CA THR A 27 -8.79 -0.98 -17.91
C THR A 27 -8.30 0.47 -17.84
N LEU A 28 -7.27 0.79 -18.63
CA LEU A 28 -6.80 2.17 -18.77
C LEU A 28 -7.93 3.13 -19.15
N ASP A 29 -8.82 2.73 -20.07
CA ASP A 29 -9.97 3.55 -20.50
C ASP A 29 -10.98 3.80 -19.37
N GLN A 30 -11.20 2.79 -18.50
CA GLN A 30 -12.04 2.97 -17.32
C GLN A 30 -11.42 3.96 -16.34
N LEU A 31 -10.12 3.85 -16.11
CA LEU A 31 -9.39 4.76 -15.22
C LEU A 31 -9.37 6.19 -15.78
N LYS A 32 -9.19 6.37 -17.09
CA LYS A 32 -9.29 7.69 -17.73
C LYS A 32 -10.67 8.31 -17.57
N ARG A 33 -11.75 7.54 -17.70
CA ARG A 33 -13.11 8.03 -17.43
C ARG A 33 -13.32 8.46 -15.99
N ILE A 34 -12.69 7.77 -15.04
CA ILE A 34 -12.70 8.18 -13.63
C ILE A 34 -11.94 9.49 -13.45
N VAL A 35 -10.78 9.65 -14.10
CA VAL A 35 -10.02 10.91 -14.11
C VAL A 35 -10.85 12.06 -14.68
N ASP A 36 -11.51 11.86 -15.81
CA ASP A 36 -12.39 12.89 -16.41
C ASP A 36 -13.47 13.33 -15.42
N LYS A 37 -14.14 12.35 -14.80
CA LYS A 37 -15.20 12.64 -13.83
C LYS A 37 -14.68 13.33 -12.57
N ALA A 38 -13.53 12.90 -12.07
CA ALA A 38 -12.88 13.55 -10.95
C ALA A 38 -12.50 15.01 -11.27
N SER A 39 -11.97 15.26 -12.46
CA SER A 39 -11.66 16.61 -12.93
C SER A 39 -12.92 17.50 -13.02
N GLU A 40 -14.00 17.01 -13.64
CA GLU A 40 -15.29 17.73 -13.71
C GLU A 40 -15.84 18.10 -12.33
N LEU A 41 -15.64 17.24 -11.33
CA LEU A 41 -16.12 17.43 -9.95
C LEU A 41 -15.15 18.21 -9.06
N GLY A 42 -14.04 18.70 -9.61
CA GLY A 42 -13.07 19.53 -8.90
C GLY A 42 -12.23 18.76 -7.90
N TYR A 43 -11.96 17.48 -8.13
CA TYR A 43 -10.95 16.73 -7.37
C TYR A 43 -9.55 17.19 -7.75
N SER A 44 -8.62 17.08 -6.80
CA SER A 44 -7.20 17.39 -6.99
C SER A 44 -6.36 16.19 -7.35
N ASP A 45 -6.75 15.02 -6.86
CA ASP A 45 -5.97 13.79 -6.98
C ASP A 45 -6.86 12.55 -7.12
N VAL A 46 -6.31 11.54 -7.80
CA VAL A 46 -6.81 10.17 -7.79
C VAL A 46 -5.84 9.31 -6.98
N HIS A 47 -6.33 8.76 -5.88
CA HIS A 47 -5.62 7.79 -5.06
C HIS A 47 -5.92 6.40 -5.61
N LEU A 48 -4.92 5.75 -6.19
CA LEU A 48 -5.06 4.50 -6.91
C LEU A 48 -4.33 3.37 -6.17
N LEU A 49 -5.10 2.46 -5.56
CA LEU A 49 -4.55 1.29 -4.90
C LEU A 49 -4.25 0.22 -5.97
N LEU A 50 -3.00 0.09 -6.35
CA LEU A 50 -2.52 -0.87 -7.34
C LEU A 50 -2.13 -2.22 -6.71
N GLY A 51 -1.67 -2.18 -5.46
CA GLY A 51 -1.40 -3.33 -4.60
C GLY A 51 -2.27 -3.25 -3.34
N ASN A 52 -3.36 -4.02 -3.33
CA ASN A 52 -4.28 -4.16 -2.20
C ASN A 52 -4.98 -5.51 -2.36
N ASP A 53 -4.56 -6.50 -1.59
CA ASP A 53 -4.80 -7.94 -1.75
C ASP A 53 -4.21 -8.46 -3.08
N GLY A 54 -4.78 -8.11 -4.23
CA GLY A 54 -4.14 -8.32 -5.52
C GLY A 54 -3.05 -7.28 -5.81
N LEU A 55 -2.13 -7.60 -6.69
CA LEU A 55 -1.13 -6.67 -7.21
C LEU A 55 -1.30 -6.58 -8.73
N ARG A 56 -1.93 -5.50 -9.19
CA ARG A 56 -2.40 -5.37 -10.58
C ARG A 56 -1.62 -4.34 -11.39
N PHE A 57 -0.36 -4.16 -11.06
CA PHE A 57 0.56 -3.33 -11.82
C PHE A 57 1.92 -4.03 -11.92
N LEU A 58 2.39 -4.23 -13.13
CA LEU A 58 3.72 -4.80 -13.39
C LEU A 58 4.57 -3.81 -14.17
N LEU A 59 5.79 -3.62 -13.69
CA LEU A 59 6.84 -2.89 -14.41
C LEU A 59 7.40 -3.75 -15.57
N ASP A 60 8.01 -3.11 -16.55
CA ASP A 60 8.66 -3.81 -17.67
C ASP A 60 9.78 -4.72 -17.16
N ASP A 61 10.55 -4.26 -16.19
CA ASP A 61 11.53 -5.06 -15.47
C ASP A 61 11.10 -5.24 -14.00
N MET A 62 10.77 -6.47 -13.62
CA MET A 62 10.43 -6.88 -12.27
C MET A 62 11.55 -7.67 -11.59
N THR A 63 12.78 -7.57 -12.06
CA THR A 63 13.94 -8.19 -11.40
C THR A 63 14.07 -7.68 -9.97
N ILE A 64 14.15 -8.57 -9.01
CA ILE A 64 14.31 -8.25 -7.59
C ILE A 64 15.64 -8.84 -7.11
N THR A 65 16.47 -8.02 -6.48
CA THR A 65 17.67 -8.48 -5.78
C THR A 65 17.46 -8.31 -4.28
N ALA A 66 17.43 -9.42 -3.57
CA ALA A 66 17.25 -9.48 -2.12
C ALA A 66 17.83 -10.78 -1.58
N ASN A 67 18.18 -10.81 -0.29
CA ASN A 67 18.65 -12.02 0.38
C ASN A 67 19.88 -12.67 -0.29
N GLY A 68 20.74 -11.87 -0.88
CA GLY A 68 21.95 -12.35 -1.56
C GLY A 68 21.68 -13.08 -2.89
N LYS A 69 20.46 -13.01 -3.44
CA LYS A 69 20.12 -13.60 -4.75
C LYS A 69 19.31 -12.65 -5.62
N THR A 70 19.25 -12.96 -6.90
CA THR A 70 18.44 -12.25 -7.89
C THR A 70 17.28 -13.14 -8.32
N TYR A 71 16.08 -12.60 -8.21
CA TYR A 71 14.84 -13.19 -8.74
C TYR A 71 14.60 -12.60 -10.12
N ALA A 72 14.56 -13.44 -11.15
CA ALA A 72 14.41 -12.99 -12.54
C ALA A 72 13.05 -12.32 -12.77
N SER A 73 13.04 -11.30 -13.62
CA SER A 73 11.84 -10.51 -13.93
C SER A 73 10.63 -11.36 -14.32
N ASP A 74 10.81 -12.29 -15.22
CA ASP A 74 9.71 -13.12 -15.72
C ASP A 74 9.16 -14.06 -14.64
N ASP A 75 10.02 -14.58 -13.76
CA ASP A 75 9.61 -15.41 -12.63
C ASP A 75 8.80 -14.57 -11.61
N VAL A 76 9.25 -13.35 -11.32
CA VAL A 76 8.53 -12.43 -10.41
C VAL A 76 7.17 -12.05 -11.01
N LYS A 77 7.11 -11.68 -12.29
CA LYS A 77 5.85 -11.37 -12.98
C LYS A 77 4.87 -12.53 -12.93
N LYS A 78 5.34 -13.72 -13.30
CA LYS A 78 4.53 -14.94 -13.28
C LYS A 78 4.01 -15.24 -11.87
N ALA A 79 4.86 -15.14 -10.86
CA ALA A 79 4.49 -15.41 -9.47
C ALA A 79 3.42 -14.41 -8.97
N ILE A 80 3.54 -13.12 -9.29
CA ILE A 80 2.55 -12.07 -8.94
C ILE A 80 1.22 -12.32 -9.66
N ILE A 81 1.23 -12.66 -10.94
CA ILE A 81 0.02 -12.98 -11.71
C ILE A 81 -0.71 -14.17 -11.08
N GLU A 82 0.02 -15.24 -10.74
CA GLU A 82 -0.57 -16.40 -10.08
C GLU A 82 -1.17 -16.07 -8.71
N GLY A 83 -0.52 -15.19 -7.95
CA GLY A 83 -1.07 -14.69 -6.68
C GLY A 83 -2.33 -13.85 -6.87
N THR A 84 -2.37 -13.02 -7.90
CA THR A 84 -3.52 -12.16 -8.22
C THR A 84 -4.72 -12.96 -8.75
N LYS A 85 -4.48 -14.05 -9.51
CA LYS A 85 -5.55 -14.97 -9.97
C LYS A 85 -6.39 -15.54 -8.83
N ALA A 86 -5.78 -15.73 -7.66
CA ALA A 86 -6.45 -16.31 -6.51
C ALA A 86 -7.46 -15.32 -5.89
N TYR A 87 -7.54 -14.09 -6.41
CA TYR A 87 -8.31 -13.03 -5.81
C TYR A 87 -9.48 -12.54 -6.68
N TYR A 88 -10.68 -12.59 -6.13
CA TYR A 88 -11.98 -12.10 -6.67
C TYR A 88 -12.37 -12.58 -8.08
N ASP A 89 -12.82 -11.63 -8.91
CA ASP A 89 -13.53 -11.86 -10.17
C ASP A 89 -12.64 -11.76 -11.42
N ASP A 90 -11.31 -11.82 -11.25
CA ASP A 90 -10.38 -11.89 -12.38
C ASP A 90 -9.49 -13.15 -12.32
N PRO A 91 -9.99 -14.27 -12.83
CA PRO A 91 -9.24 -15.54 -12.82
C PRO A 91 -7.99 -15.50 -13.72
N ASN A 92 -7.84 -14.48 -14.55
CA ASN A 92 -6.68 -14.32 -15.44
C ASN A 92 -5.51 -13.62 -14.76
N GLY A 93 -5.76 -12.99 -13.61
CA GLY A 93 -4.74 -12.18 -12.91
C GLY A 93 -4.29 -10.97 -13.73
N THR A 94 -5.24 -10.31 -14.41
CA THR A 94 -4.96 -9.21 -15.31
C THR A 94 -4.31 -8.05 -14.57
N THR A 95 -3.29 -7.46 -15.17
CA THR A 95 -2.52 -6.34 -14.62
C THR A 95 -2.42 -5.19 -15.60
N LEU A 96 -2.22 -3.98 -15.08
CA LEU A 96 -1.83 -2.82 -15.86
C LEU A 96 -0.32 -2.89 -16.15
N SER A 97 0.07 -2.49 -17.33
CA SER A 97 1.47 -2.38 -17.74
C SER A 97 2.09 -1.05 -17.29
N GLN A 98 3.41 -1.00 -17.34
CA GLN A 98 4.16 0.24 -17.09
C GLN A 98 3.77 1.35 -18.07
N ALA A 99 3.56 1.02 -19.34
CA ALA A 99 3.11 1.97 -20.36
C ALA A 99 1.73 2.54 -20.04
N GLU A 100 0.77 1.69 -19.62
CA GLU A 100 -0.58 2.12 -19.25
C GLU A 100 -0.58 3.05 -18.03
N ILE A 101 0.19 2.75 -17.00
CA ILE A 101 0.27 3.63 -15.82
C ILE A 101 1.00 4.93 -16.15
N THR A 102 2.04 4.90 -16.97
CA THR A 102 2.70 6.11 -17.46
C THR A 102 1.71 7.01 -18.20
N GLU A 103 0.92 6.43 -19.11
CA GLU A 103 -0.11 7.15 -19.86
C GLU A 103 -1.20 7.71 -18.94
N LEU A 104 -1.62 6.96 -17.92
CA LEU A 104 -2.61 7.42 -16.94
C LEU A 104 -2.09 8.62 -16.13
N ILE A 105 -0.83 8.60 -15.70
CA ILE A 105 -0.21 9.72 -14.98
C ILE A 105 -0.22 10.99 -15.82
N GLU A 106 0.21 10.90 -17.07
CA GLU A 106 0.22 12.04 -18.00
C GLU A 106 -1.20 12.53 -18.33
N TYR A 107 -2.15 11.59 -18.49
CA TYR A 107 -3.55 11.92 -18.69
C TYR A 107 -4.16 12.67 -17.50
N ALA A 108 -3.96 12.17 -16.30
CA ALA A 108 -4.41 12.83 -15.08
C ALA A 108 -3.84 14.25 -14.96
N LYS A 109 -2.52 14.40 -15.21
CA LYS A 109 -1.84 15.69 -15.23
C LYS A 109 -2.44 16.65 -16.25
N SER A 110 -2.77 16.17 -17.45
CA SER A 110 -3.43 16.99 -18.50
C SER A 110 -4.81 17.49 -18.08
N LYS A 111 -5.46 16.81 -17.14
CA LYS A 111 -6.75 17.18 -16.55
C LYS A 111 -6.62 17.97 -15.25
N GLY A 112 -5.40 18.32 -14.85
CA GLY A 112 -5.13 19.05 -13.61
C GLY A 112 -5.16 18.21 -12.35
N LEU A 113 -5.09 16.86 -12.45
CA LEU A 113 -5.06 15.96 -11.30
C LEU A 113 -3.69 15.35 -11.10
N GLY A 114 -3.35 15.10 -9.80
CA GLY A 114 -2.28 14.22 -9.40
C GLY A 114 -2.73 12.75 -9.31
N LEU A 115 -1.77 11.83 -9.34
CA LEU A 115 -1.97 10.43 -9.00
C LEU A 115 -1.25 10.15 -7.68
N ILE A 116 -1.93 9.46 -6.76
CA ILE A 116 -1.34 8.93 -5.52
C ILE A 116 -1.38 7.40 -5.64
N PRO A 117 -0.26 6.74 -6.00
CA PRO A 117 -0.22 5.30 -6.06
C PRO A 117 -0.18 4.70 -4.65
N ALA A 118 -0.78 3.52 -4.48
CA ALA A 118 -0.68 2.74 -3.26
C ALA A 118 -0.29 1.29 -3.56
N ILE A 119 0.71 0.80 -2.84
CA ILE A 119 1.09 -0.62 -2.75
C ILE A 119 1.14 -0.97 -1.27
N ASN A 120 0.17 -1.76 -0.82
CA ASN A 120 -0.05 -2.05 0.59
C ASN A 120 0.87 -3.13 1.13
N SER A 121 1.36 -2.91 2.34
CA SER A 121 2.08 -3.88 3.20
C SER A 121 2.12 -3.34 4.64
N PRO A 122 2.32 -4.16 5.68
CA PRO A 122 2.53 -5.61 5.66
C PRO A 122 1.23 -6.41 5.60
N GLY A 123 0.05 -5.77 5.61
CA GLY A 123 -1.25 -6.36 5.37
C GLY A 123 -1.68 -6.22 3.90
N HIS A 124 -2.84 -6.79 3.56
CA HIS A 124 -3.39 -6.77 2.21
C HIS A 124 -2.43 -7.21 1.10
N MET A 125 -1.64 -8.24 1.40
CA MET A 125 -0.54 -8.73 0.56
C MET A 125 -0.82 -10.09 -0.10
N ASP A 126 -2.06 -10.51 -0.26
CA ASP A 126 -2.44 -11.85 -0.73
C ASP A 126 -1.63 -12.29 -1.95
N ALA A 127 -1.59 -11.47 -3.00
CA ALA A 127 -0.83 -11.78 -4.21
C ALA A 127 0.68 -11.84 -3.97
N MET A 128 1.22 -10.93 -3.15
CA MET A 128 2.66 -10.90 -2.85
C MET A 128 3.08 -12.08 -1.99
N LEU A 129 2.26 -12.52 -1.03
CA LEU A 129 2.55 -13.70 -0.20
C LEU A 129 2.62 -14.97 -1.05
N VAL A 130 1.64 -15.18 -1.92
CA VAL A 130 1.66 -16.30 -2.87
C VAL A 130 2.87 -16.21 -3.79
N ALA A 131 3.20 -15.02 -4.29
CA ALA A 131 4.36 -14.83 -5.14
C ALA A 131 5.67 -15.18 -4.42
N MET A 132 5.83 -14.78 -3.17
CA MET A 132 7.01 -15.12 -2.38
C MET A 132 7.17 -16.63 -2.20
N GLU A 133 6.10 -17.35 -1.89
CA GLU A 133 6.15 -18.82 -1.77
C GLU A 133 6.54 -19.47 -3.09
N LYS A 134 5.99 -19.03 -4.22
CA LYS A 134 6.34 -19.54 -5.56
C LYS A 134 7.80 -19.24 -5.94
N LEU A 135 8.37 -18.17 -5.41
CA LEU A 135 9.79 -17.82 -5.59
C LEU A 135 10.72 -18.48 -4.57
N GLY A 136 10.18 -19.35 -3.71
CA GLY A 136 10.93 -20.18 -2.76
C GLY A 136 11.19 -19.53 -1.40
N ILE A 137 10.56 -18.39 -1.09
CA ILE A 137 10.57 -17.80 0.25
C ILE A 137 9.60 -18.60 1.11
N LYS A 138 10.10 -19.15 2.21
CA LYS A 138 9.32 -20.04 3.08
C LYS A 138 8.57 -19.28 4.16
N ASN A 139 7.33 -19.68 4.40
CA ASN A 139 6.48 -19.16 5.48
C ASN A 139 6.48 -17.63 5.58
N PRO A 140 6.17 -16.90 4.50
CA PRO A 140 6.19 -15.44 4.52
C PRO A 140 5.04 -14.84 5.32
N GLN A 141 4.03 -15.65 5.70
CA GLN A 141 2.79 -15.20 6.33
C GLN A 141 2.94 -15.09 7.84
N ALA A 142 2.30 -14.08 8.42
CA ALA A 142 2.06 -14.01 9.86
C ALA A 142 1.24 -15.23 10.33
N ASN A 143 1.61 -15.78 11.48
CA ASN A 143 0.98 -16.96 12.05
C ASN A 143 0.75 -16.73 13.55
N PHE A 144 -0.50 -16.48 13.91
CA PHE A 144 -0.94 -16.31 15.30
C PHE A 144 -1.87 -17.46 15.70
N ASP A 145 -3.18 -17.27 15.70
CA ASP A 145 -4.15 -18.36 15.93
C ASP A 145 -4.23 -19.29 14.72
N LYS A 146 -3.97 -18.76 13.55
CA LYS A 146 -3.85 -19.46 12.27
C LYS A 146 -2.93 -18.68 11.32
N VAL A 147 -2.52 -19.30 10.24
CA VAL A 147 -1.72 -18.67 9.19
C VAL A 147 -2.56 -17.62 8.47
N SER A 148 -2.05 -16.40 8.38
CA SER A 148 -2.66 -15.32 7.62
C SER A 148 -2.57 -15.58 6.11
N LYS A 149 -3.61 -15.19 5.38
CA LYS A 149 -3.58 -15.14 3.91
C LYS A 149 -3.25 -13.76 3.38
N THR A 150 -3.27 -12.75 4.25
CA THR A 150 -3.21 -11.33 3.86
C THR A 150 -1.98 -10.61 4.39
N THR A 151 -1.34 -11.12 5.45
CA THR A 151 -0.33 -10.36 6.20
C THR A 151 0.99 -11.10 6.28
N MET A 152 2.06 -10.34 6.04
CA MET A 152 3.44 -10.79 6.14
C MET A 152 3.89 -10.92 7.60
N ASP A 153 4.72 -11.92 7.87
CA ASP A 153 5.42 -12.07 9.15
C ASP A 153 6.55 -11.03 9.27
N LEU A 154 6.45 -10.17 10.28
CA LEU A 154 7.46 -9.15 10.57
C LEU A 154 8.75 -9.70 11.21
N GLU A 155 8.80 -11.00 11.52
CA GLU A 155 10.00 -11.68 11.97
C GLU A 155 10.70 -12.46 10.84
N ASN A 156 10.06 -12.59 9.67
CA ASN A 156 10.66 -13.24 8.52
C ASN A 156 11.51 -12.25 7.70
N GLU A 157 12.80 -12.18 7.99
CA GLU A 157 13.73 -11.26 7.32
C GLU A 157 13.78 -11.48 5.80
N GLU A 158 13.71 -12.73 5.34
CA GLU A 158 13.74 -13.05 3.90
C GLU A 158 12.53 -12.44 3.18
N ALA A 159 11.34 -12.59 3.76
CA ALA A 159 10.12 -12.01 3.24
C ALA A 159 10.15 -10.47 3.28
N MET A 160 10.57 -9.89 4.41
CA MET A 160 10.68 -8.43 4.55
C MET A 160 11.67 -7.82 3.56
N ASN A 161 12.83 -8.44 3.36
CA ASN A 161 13.83 -7.94 2.42
C ASN A 161 13.33 -8.00 0.97
N PHE A 162 12.61 -9.07 0.61
CA PHE A 162 11.98 -9.17 -0.70
C PHE A 162 10.93 -8.08 -0.92
N VAL A 163 10.03 -7.89 0.02
CA VAL A 163 8.94 -6.91 -0.08
C VAL A 163 9.48 -5.48 -0.11
N LYS A 164 10.48 -5.15 0.73
CA LYS A 164 11.14 -3.84 0.68
C LYS A 164 11.77 -3.58 -0.68
N ALA A 165 12.45 -4.56 -1.27
CA ALA A 165 13.03 -4.44 -2.61
C ALA A 165 11.95 -4.27 -3.68
N LEU A 166 10.85 -5.02 -3.61
CA LEU A 166 9.73 -4.90 -4.52
C LEU A 166 9.05 -3.53 -4.44
N ILE A 167 8.71 -3.07 -3.24
CA ILE A 167 8.09 -1.75 -3.03
C ILE A 167 9.05 -0.63 -3.44
N GLY A 168 10.33 -0.75 -3.12
CA GLY A 168 11.36 0.19 -3.54
C GLY A 168 11.42 0.35 -5.06
N LYS A 169 11.25 -0.74 -5.80
CA LYS A 169 11.19 -0.72 -7.26
C LYS A 169 9.98 0.07 -7.80
N TYR A 170 8.82 -0.08 -7.17
CA TYR A 170 7.65 0.75 -7.49
C TYR A 170 7.86 2.22 -7.11
N MET A 171 8.46 2.49 -5.96
CA MET A 171 8.82 3.87 -5.58
C MET A 171 9.79 4.50 -6.58
N ASP A 172 10.78 3.75 -7.08
CA ASP A 172 11.71 4.21 -8.12
C ASP A 172 10.96 4.60 -9.41
N PHE A 173 9.96 3.81 -9.80
CA PHE A 173 9.13 4.12 -10.97
C PHE A 173 8.33 5.42 -10.76
N PHE A 174 7.71 5.62 -9.60
CA PHE A 174 6.87 6.79 -9.33
C PHE A 174 7.69 8.06 -8.98
N ALA A 175 8.95 7.93 -8.59
CA ALA A 175 9.83 9.05 -8.30
C ALA A 175 9.90 10.04 -9.46
N GLY A 176 9.68 11.32 -9.17
CA GLY A 176 9.62 12.38 -10.17
C GLY A 176 8.35 12.41 -11.04
N LYS A 177 7.47 11.42 -10.94
CA LYS A 177 6.19 11.35 -11.68
C LYS A 177 4.98 11.67 -10.78
N THR A 178 5.04 11.28 -9.51
CA THR A 178 4.02 11.57 -8.51
C THR A 178 4.65 12.26 -7.30
N LYS A 179 3.84 12.87 -6.44
CA LYS A 179 4.30 13.57 -5.24
C LYS A 179 4.26 12.70 -3.99
N ILE A 180 3.26 11.84 -3.91
CA ILE A 180 2.93 11.04 -2.73
C ILE A 180 2.98 9.56 -3.12
N PHE A 181 3.45 8.71 -2.21
CA PHE A 181 3.35 7.26 -2.30
C PHE A 181 2.73 6.72 -1.02
N ASN A 182 1.61 5.98 -1.15
CA ASN A 182 0.95 5.32 -0.04
C ASN A 182 1.47 3.87 0.07
N TYR A 183 2.09 3.55 1.20
CA TYR A 183 2.60 2.21 1.49
C TYR A 183 1.65 1.37 2.35
N GLY A 184 0.44 1.87 2.65
CA GLY A 184 -0.65 1.13 3.27
C GLY A 184 -0.59 1.05 4.78
N THR A 185 -0.24 -0.11 5.31
CA THR A 185 -0.11 -0.46 6.75
C THR A 185 -1.42 -0.62 7.52
N ASP A 186 -2.54 -0.81 6.86
CA ASP A 186 -3.82 -1.07 7.52
C ASP A 186 -4.10 -2.56 7.75
N GLU A 187 -4.99 -2.83 8.68
CA GLU A 187 -5.62 -4.13 8.96
C GLU A 187 -4.65 -5.30 9.15
N TYR A 188 -3.63 -5.12 9.99
CA TYR A 188 -2.63 -6.14 10.27
C TYR A 188 -3.24 -7.45 10.80
N ALA A 189 -3.06 -8.55 10.06
CA ALA A 189 -3.40 -9.92 10.43
C ALA A 189 -4.84 -10.15 10.96
N ASN A 190 -5.80 -9.33 10.55
CA ASN A 190 -7.19 -9.47 11.00
C ASN A 190 -7.83 -10.83 10.63
N ASP A 191 -7.33 -11.50 9.61
CA ASP A 191 -7.77 -12.83 9.20
C ASP A 191 -7.15 -13.98 10.01
N ALA A 192 -6.07 -13.73 10.74
CA ALA A 192 -5.26 -14.73 11.43
C ALA A 192 -5.43 -14.74 12.96
N THR A 193 -6.33 -13.91 13.49
CA THR A 193 -6.53 -13.71 14.91
C THR A 193 -7.98 -13.77 15.29
N ASN A 194 -8.27 -14.08 16.58
CA ASN A 194 -9.61 -14.02 17.17
C ASN A 194 -9.94 -12.63 17.73
N ALA A 195 -8.96 -11.71 17.72
CA ALA A 195 -9.08 -10.30 18.07
C ALA A 195 -8.46 -9.46 16.94
N GLN A 196 -8.25 -8.16 17.16
CA GLN A 196 -7.52 -7.34 16.19
C GLN A 196 -6.05 -7.73 16.14
N GLY A 197 -5.48 -7.78 14.95
CA GLY A 197 -4.06 -8.10 14.75
C GLY A 197 -3.11 -7.17 15.49
N TRP A 198 -3.47 -5.89 15.66
CA TRP A 198 -2.70 -4.93 16.44
C TRP A 198 -2.49 -5.35 17.90
N TYR A 199 -3.50 -5.96 18.56
CA TYR A 199 -3.34 -6.50 19.90
C TYR A 199 -2.37 -7.66 19.94
N TYR A 200 -2.38 -8.51 18.92
CA TYR A 200 -1.44 -9.62 18.82
C TYR A 200 -0.01 -9.11 18.67
N LEU A 201 0.22 -8.06 17.87
CA LEU A 201 1.52 -7.42 17.81
C LEU A 201 1.99 -6.93 19.20
N LYS A 202 1.11 -6.28 19.95
CA LYS A 202 1.41 -5.83 21.32
C LYS A 202 1.71 -7.01 22.25
N TRP A 203 0.83 -8.01 22.28
CA TRP A 203 0.96 -9.16 23.17
C TRP A 203 2.23 -9.98 22.92
N TYR A 204 2.67 -10.05 21.68
CA TYR A 204 3.91 -10.76 21.31
C TYR A 204 5.14 -9.85 21.30
N GLY A 205 5.02 -8.57 21.67
CA GLY A 205 6.13 -7.62 21.68
C GLY A 205 6.65 -7.28 20.28
N LEU A 206 5.78 -7.32 19.27
CA LEU A 206 6.16 -7.10 17.86
C LEU A 206 5.72 -5.73 17.32
N TYR A 207 5.06 -4.92 18.14
CA TYR A 207 4.55 -3.63 17.67
C TYR A 207 5.68 -2.65 17.34
N GLY A 208 6.80 -2.70 18.07
CA GLY A 208 8.02 -1.95 17.73
C GLY A 208 8.58 -2.33 16.36
N LYS A 209 8.54 -3.61 15.98
CA LYS A 209 8.95 -4.06 14.64
C LYS A 209 8.04 -3.51 13.53
N PHE A 210 6.74 -3.40 13.80
CA PHE A 210 5.82 -2.72 12.88
C PHE A 210 6.19 -1.24 12.70
N ALA A 211 6.47 -0.52 13.79
CA ALA A 211 6.88 0.87 13.73
C ALA A 211 8.20 1.05 12.96
N GLU A 212 9.18 0.18 13.19
CA GLU A 212 10.44 0.16 12.41
C GLU A 212 10.21 -0.12 10.93
N TYR A 213 9.34 -1.08 10.60
CA TYR A 213 8.97 -1.39 9.23
C TYR A 213 8.31 -0.20 8.54
N SER A 214 7.32 0.43 9.18
CA SER A 214 6.66 1.63 8.68
C SER A 214 7.64 2.77 8.44
N ASN A 215 8.53 3.03 9.40
CA ASN A 215 9.56 4.07 9.29
C ASN A 215 10.55 3.77 8.14
N THR A 216 10.89 2.49 7.94
CA THR A 216 11.74 2.08 6.82
C THR A 216 11.09 2.43 5.47
N LEU A 217 9.81 2.11 5.29
CA LEU A 217 9.10 2.46 4.05
C LEU A 217 8.94 3.98 3.87
N ALA A 218 8.71 4.71 4.96
CA ALA A 218 8.68 6.18 4.93
C ALA A 218 10.04 6.77 4.49
N ALA A 219 11.13 6.27 5.05
CA ALA A 219 12.49 6.69 4.67
C ALA A 219 12.77 6.37 3.19
N MET A 220 12.43 5.17 2.73
CA MET A 220 12.59 4.76 1.33
C MET A 220 11.84 5.68 0.35
N ALA A 221 10.63 6.13 0.71
CA ALA A 221 9.87 7.09 -0.08
C ALA A 221 10.57 8.46 -0.11
N LYS A 222 10.97 8.96 1.07
CA LYS A 222 11.65 10.28 1.19
C LYS A 222 12.98 10.33 0.44
N GLU A 223 13.77 9.28 0.49
CA GLU A 223 15.03 9.16 -0.28
C GLU A 223 14.83 9.31 -1.79
N ARG A 224 13.63 9.01 -2.28
CA ARG A 224 13.22 9.13 -3.69
C ARG A 224 12.45 10.41 -4.00
N GLY A 225 12.37 11.33 -3.04
CA GLY A 225 11.62 12.59 -3.19
C GLY A 225 10.10 12.41 -3.18
N LEU A 226 9.61 11.27 -2.67
CA LEU A 226 8.18 11.00 -2.50
C LEU A 226 7.76 11.32 -1.05
N GLN A 227 6.62 11.97 -0.90
CA GLN A 227 5.99 12.16 0.40
C GLN A 227 5.34 10.84 0.84
N PRO A 228 5.75 10.25 1.99
CA PRO A 228 5.14 9.01 2.47
C PRO A 228 3.72 9.24 2.96
N MET A 229 2.83 8.28 2.65
CA MET A 229 1.47 8.21 3.16
C MET A 229 1.20 6.79 3.67
N ALA A 230 0.39 6.67 4.72
CA ALA A 230 -0.08 5.41 5.26
C ALA A 230 -1.52 5.53 5.78
N PHE A 231 -2.20 4.41 5.95
CA PHE A 231 -3.51 4.37 6.61
C PHE A 231 -3.35 4.42 8.13
N ASN A 232 -4.37 4.91 8.82
CA ASN A 232 -4.25 5.35 10.21
C ASN A 232 -4.23 4.26 11.28
N ASP A 233 -4.85 3.13 11.07
CA ASP A 233 -5.23 2.20 12.16
C ASP A 233 -4.05 1.57 12.91
N GLY A 234 -2.88 1.46 12.29
CA GLY A 234 -1.66 0.97 12.95
C GLY A 234 -0.90 1.99 13.80
N PHE A 235 -1.27 3.27 13.76
CA PHE A 235 -0.49 4.36 14.36
C PHE A 235 -0.97 4.81 15.74
N TYR A 236 -1.94 4.14 16.34
CA TYR A 236 -2.59 4.58 17.57
C TYR A 236 -2.22 3.79 18.83
N TYR A 237 -1.52 2.68 18.68
CA TYR A 237 -1.24 1.80 19.79
C TYR A 237 0.03 2.22 20.52
N GLU A 238 0.01 2.03 21.85
CA GLU A 238 1.18 2.18 22.70
C GLU A 238 2.03 0.91 22.68
N ASP A 239 3.16 0.92 23.40
CA ASP A 239 4.07 -0.22 23.55
C ASP A 239 4.81 -0.59 22.26
N LYS A 240 5.27 0.41 21.53
CA LYS A 240 6.10 0.26 20.32
C LYS A 240 7.60 0.23 20.58
N ASP A 241 7.99 -0.16 21.79
CA ASP A 241 9.39 -0.31 22.20
C ASP A 241 10.25 0.95 22.01
N ASP A 242 9.72 2.10 22.40
CA ASP A 242 10.36 3.43 22.22
C ASP A 242 10.65 3.82 20.75
N VAL A 243 10.13 3.10 19.78
CA VAL A 243 10.22 3.48 18.37
C VAL A 243 9.19 4.56 18.06
N GLU A 244 9.66 5.76 17.76
CA GLU A 244 8.78 6.85 17.31
C GLU A 244 8.44 6.69 15.82
N PHE A 245 7.17 6.89 15.47
CA PHE A 245 6.78 6.95 14.06
C PHE A 245 7.32 8.20 13.38
N ASP A 246 7.69 8.07 12.13
CA ASP A 246 8.14 9.18 11.30
C ASP A 246 7.02 10.22 11.16
N LYS A 247 7.27 11.44 11.61
CA LYS A 247 6.27 12.53 11.66
C LYS A 247 5.97 13.15 10.29
N ASP A 248 6.75 12.82 9.28
CA ASP A 248 6.51 13.29 7.91
C ASP A 248 5.46 12.44 7.16
N VAL A 249 5.01 11.33 7.74
CA VAL A 249 4.00 10.47 7.13
C VAL A 249 2.64 11.14 7.10
N ILE A 250 2.05 11.27 5.92
CA ILE A 250 0.66 11.69 5.77
C ILE A 250 -0.24 10.54 6.22
N ILE A 251 -1.10 10.80 7.18
CA ILE A 251 -2.06 9.80 7.67
C ILE A 251 -3.36 9.89 6.89
N SER A 252 -3.66 8.82 6.14
CA SER A 252 -4.95 8.64 5.48
C SER A 252 -5.94 8.04 6.47
N TYR A 253 -6.77 8.89 7.04
CA TYR A 253 -7.72 8.51 8.09
C TYR A 253 -8.97 7.87 7.49
N TRP A 254 -9.19 6.58 7.74
CA TRP A 254 -10.35 5.84 7.25
C TRP A 254 -11.16 5.16 8.36
N SER A 255 -10.55 4.93 9.51
CA SER A 255 -11.15 4.14 10.59
C SER A 255 -11.05 4.87 11.93
N LYS A 256 -12.14 4.89 12.69
CA LYS A 256 -12.17 5.36 14.08
C LYS A 256 -11.53 4.36 15.06
N GLY A 257 -11.02 3.26 14.54
CA GLY A 257 -10.69 2.08 15.33
C GLY A 257 -11.91 1.18 15.55
N TRP A 258 -11.64 -0.01 16.03
CA TRP A 258 -12.65 -1.05 16.28
C TRP A 258 -12.95 -1.12 17.78
N TRP A 259 -14.12 -1.58 18.14
CA TRP A 259 -14.46 -1.89 19.54
C TRP A 259 -14.48 -0.68 20.48
N GLY A 260 -14.90 0.46 20.01
CA GLY A 260 -15.10 1.65 20.85
C GLY A 260 -13.81 2.38 21.23
N TYR A 261 -12.69 2.08 20.62
CA TYR A 261 -11.50 2.91 20.76
C TYR A 261 -11.74 4.28 20.19
N ASN A 262 -11.56 5.28 21.01
CA ASN A 262 -11.61 6.68 20.60
C ASN A 262 -10.20 7.09 20.18
N LEU A 263 -9.81 6.72 18.99
CA LEU A 263 -8.51 7.08 18.42
C LEU A 263 -8.60 8.47 17.81
N ALA A 264 -8.28 9.45 18.61
CA ALA A 264 -8.41 10.85 18.20
C ALA A 264 -7.31 11.31 17.25
N SER A 265 -6.10 10.81 17.42
CA SER A 265 -4.95 11.18 16.60
C SER A 265 -3.88 10.07 16.61
N PRO A 266 -3.09 9.92 15.53
CA PRO A 266 -1.90 9.06 15.52
C PRO A 266 -0.89 9.47 16.58
N GLN A 267 -0.09 8.50 17.03
CA GLN A 267 1.01 8.73 17.96
C GLN A 267 2.17 9.47 17.29
#